data_fc0c8dd8fd674d578fe864420c26b83e
#
_entry.id   fc0c8dd8fd674d578fe864420c26b83e
#
_cell.length_a   1.000
_cell.length_b   1.000
_cell.length_c   1.000
_cell.angle_alpha   90.00
_cell.angle_beta   90.00
_cell.angle_gamma   90.00
#
_symmetry.space_group_name_H-M   'P 1'
#
loop_
_entity.id
_entity.type
_entity.pdbx_description
1 polymer ?
#
loop_
_entity_poly.entity_id
_entity_poly.type
_entity_poly.pdbx_seq_one_letter_code
_entity_poly.pdbx_strand_id
1 'polypeptide(L)'
;NDAYLLDAEHPERGIRTIIEGETALTYPSPMNDRLWLTTNLDALNYRIAAASPEAPSEWVTVIPEGEQPIEGRAFTRDRIAVHTLEHATSRLAIWTTDGKHERTVDLPGLGSIDASPFPTGLSADRDGDLVVYQWQSFAEPAAAFALNARTGETTEVARLRRPAGIPEIVVDRTR
;
A
#
# COMPACT_ATOMS: atom_id res chain seq x y z
N ASN A 1 -10.52 14.92 5.45
CA ASN A 1 -11.65 14.08 5.89
C ASN A 1 -11.57 13.81 7.39
N ASP A 2 -12.70 13.79 8.06
CA ASP A 2 -12.77 13.44 9.47
C ASP A 2 -12.81 11.91 9.63
N ALA A 3 -12.17 11.40 10.66
CA ALA A 3 -12.14 9.98 10.97
C ALA A 3 -12.21 9.74 12.48
N TYR A 4 -12.94 8.71 12.84
CA TYR A 4 -13.24 8.38 14.22
C TYR A 4 -13.08 6.88 14.47
N LEU A 5 -12.79 6.51 15.70
CA LEU A 5 -12.65 5.13 16.14
C LEU A 5 -13.74 4.79 17.16
N LEU A 6 -14.43 3.68 16.94
CA LEU A 6 -15.32 3.05 17.91
C LEU A 6 -14.83 1.63 18.19
N ASP A 7 -14.71 1.30 19.47
CA ASP A 7 -14.48 -0.06 19.91
C ASP A 7 -15.81 -0.82 19.93
N ALA A 8 -15.95 -1.79 19.00
CA ALA A 8 -17.22 -2.54 18.87
C ALA A 8 -17.48 -3.52 20.03
N GLU A 9 -16.43 -3.95 20.73
CA GLU A 9 -16.56 -4.82 21.91
C GLU A 9 -16.88 -4.00 23.17
N HIS A 10 -16.51 -2.72 23.18
CA HIS A 10 -16.70 -1.79 24.29
C HIS A 10 -17.31 -0.45 23.83
N PRO A 11 -18.54 -0.46 23.26
CA PRO A 11 -19.17 0.75 22.73
C PRO A 11 -19.46 1.81 23.80
N GLU A 12 -19.52 1.42 25.08
CA GLU A 12 -19.67 2.33 26.22
C GLU A 12 -18.49 3.30 26.40
N ARG A 13 -17.31 2.99 25.83
CA ARG A 13 -16.14 3.88 25.83
C ARG A 13 -16.32 5.08 24.88
N GLY A 14 -17.38 5.06 24.06
CA GLY A 14 -17.72 6.13 23.15
C GLY A 14 -16.84 6.22 21.91
N ILE A 15 -17.12 7.22 21.07
CA ILE A 15 -16.37 7.49 19.84
C ILE A 15 -15.16 8.36 20.20
N ARG A 16 -13.99 7.98 19.68
CA ARG A 16 -12.73 8.71 19.83
C ARG A 16 -12.32 9.32 18.50
N THR A 17 -11.87 10.57 18.51
CA THR A 17 -11.42 11.27 17.31
C THR A 17 -10.03 10.76 16.90
N ILE A 18 -9.88 10.39 15.64
CA ILE A 18 -8.60 10.14 14.99
C ILE A 18 -8.08 11.45 14.40
N ILE A 19 -8.90 12.11 13.60
CA ILE A 19 -8.63 13.40 12.97
C ILE A 19 -9.96 14.10 12.70
N GLU A 20 -10.02 15.41 12.91
CA GLU A 20 -11.21 16.23 12.67
C GLU A 20 -10.79 17.65 12.27
N GLY A 21 -11.52 18.24 11.32
CA GLY A 21 -11.35 19.65 10.93
C GLY A 21 -10.13 19.95 10.06
N GLU A 22 -9.35 18.93 9.66
CA GLU A 22 -8.16 19.10 8.85
C GLU A 22 -8.46 18.94 7.35
N THR A 23 -7.80 19.77 6.52
CA THR A 23 -7.84 19.64 5.07
C THR A 23 -6.82 18.61 4.61
N ALA A 24 -7.06 17.35 4.97
CA ALA A 24 -6.18 16.22 4.65
C ALA A 24 -6.98 14.97 4.31
N LEU A 25 -6.37 14.08 3.56
CA LEU A 25 -6.87 12.72 3.33
C LEU A 25 -6.15 11.77 4.28
N THR A 26 -6.90 11.10 5.12
CA THR A 26 -6.39 10.15 6.10
C THR A 26 -7.17 8.85 6.00
N TYR A 27 -6.46 7.74 5.85
CA TYR A 27 -7.00 6.40 5.68
C TYR A 27 -6.59 5.51 6.86
N PRO A 28 -7.42 5.43 7.92
CA PRO A 28 -7.15 4.58 9.07
C PRO A 28 -7.29 3.08 8.72
N SER A 29 -6.45 2.25 9.32
CA SER A 29 -6.46 0.79 9.18
C SER A 29 -6.09 0.15 10.50
N PRO A 30 -7.05 -0.31 11.31
CA PRO A 30 -6.75 -1.04 12.54
C PRO A 30 -6.11 -2.39 12.21
N MET A 31 -4.97 -2.69 12.84
CA MET A 31 -4.27 -3.97 12.69
C MET A 31 -3.23 -4.18 13.79
N ASN A 32 -3.19 -5.40 14.34
CA ASN A 32 -2.20 -5.83 15.34
C ASN A 32 -2.08 -4.86 16.53
N ASP A 33 -3.21 -4.57 17.17
CA ASP A 33 -3.32 -3.65 18.32
C ASP A 33 -2.78 -2.23 18.06
N ARG A 34 -2.66 -1.86 16.79
CA ARG A 34 -2.28 -0.52 16.32
C ARG A 34 -3.32 0.05 15.36
N LEU A 35 -3.41 1.35 15.35
CA LEU A 35 -4.11 2.11 14.34
C LEU A 35 -3.08 2.66 13.35
N TRP A 36 -3.05 2.10 12.16
CA TRP A 36 -2.22 2.58 11.06
C TRP A 36 -2.94 3.66 10.27
N LEU A 37 -2.21 4.66 9.83
CA LEU A 37 -2.75 5.82 9.12
C LEU A 37 -1.89 6.10 7.90
N THR A 38 -2.50 6.14 6.73
CA THR A 38 -1.87 6.72 5.55
C THR A 38 -2.48 8.10 5.37
N THR A 39 -1.67 9.14 5.40
CA THR A 39 -2.17 10.51 5.44
C THR A 39 -1.29 11.47 4.65
N ASN A 40 -1.93 12.47 4.04
CA ASN A 40 -1.22 13.61 3.45
C ASN A 40 -1.21 14.84 4.37
N LEU A 41 -1.58 14.70 5.64
CA LEU A 41 -1.43 15.76 6.63
C LEU A 41 0.07 16.03 6.83
N ASP A 42 0.51 17.26 6.51
CA ASP A 42 1.91 17.70 6.52
C ASP A 42 2.85 16.80 5.68
N ALA A 43 2.34 16.15 4.63
CA ALA A 43 3.07 15.19 3.79
C ALA A 43 2.38 15.04 2.43
N LEU A 44 2.67 15.91 1.46
CA LEU A 44 1.98 15.97 0.17
C LEU A 44 1.99 14.64 -0.60
N ASN A 45 3.09 13.88 -0.49
CA ASN A 45 3.26 12.56 -1.09
C ASN A 45 2.81 11.41 -0.16
N TYR A 46 2.08 11.72 0.90
CA TYR A 46 1.67 10.84 1.98
C TYR A 46 2.82 10.32 2.83
N ARG A 47 2.47 9.95 4.05
CA ARG A 47 3.30 9.20 5.01
C ARG A 47 2.47 8.11 5.65
N ILE A 48 3.12 7.13 6.25
CA ILE A 48 2.47 6.12 7.08
C ILE A 48 2.82 6.41 8.53
N ALA A 49 1.80 6.60 9.33
CA ALA A 49 1.90 6.80 10.77
C ALA A 49 1.19 5.67 11.51
N ALA A 50 1.45 5.57 12.80
CA ALA A 50 0.75 4.66 13.68
C ALA A 50 0.39 5.37 14.99
N ALA A 51 -0.74 4.96 15.58
CA ALA A 51 -1.20 5.39 16.89
C ALA A 51 -1.63 4.18 17.72
N SER A 52 -1.73 4.37 19.03
CA SER A 52 -2.44 3.45 19.89
C SER A 52 -3.95 3.59 19.67
N PRO A 53 -4.73 2.51 19.64
CA PRO A 53 -6.19 2.62 19.68
C PRO A 53 -6.70 3.36 20.91
N GLU A 54 -5.95 3.39 22.01
CA GLU A 54 -6.31 4.13 23.23
C GLU A 54 -6.06 5.65 23.12
N ALA A 55 -5.14 6.06 22.24
CA ALA A 55 -4.82 7.45 21.93
C ALA A 55 -4.78 7.66 20.42
N PRO A 56 -5.92 7.55 19.69
CA PRO A 56 -5.95 7.45 18.24
C PRO A 56 -5.58 8.75 17.51
N SER A 57 -5.52 9.88 18.19
CA SER A 57 -5.04 11.17 17.67
C SER A 57 -3.53 11.42 17.88
N GLU A 58 -2.84 10.59 18.67
CA GLU A 58 -1.42 10.73 18.95
C GLU A 58 -0.59 9.88 17.99
N TRP A 59 -0.21 10.45 16.84
CA TRP A 59 0.45 9.72 15.76
C TRP A 59 1.97 9.79 15.84
N VAL A 60 2.59 8.65 15.60
CA VAL A 60 4.04 8.55 15.37
C VAL A 60 4.27 8.18 13.92
N THR A 61 5.08 8.95 13.19
CA THR A 61 5.47 8.62 11.82
C THR A 61 6.33 7.37 11.82
N VAL A 62 5.93 6.37 11.04
CA VAL A 62 6.64 5.10 10.85
C VAL A 62 7.40 5.12 9.52
N ILE A 63 6.72 5.45 8.43
CA ILE A 63 7.36 5.65 7.12
C ILE A 63 7.15 7.12 6.76
N PRO A 64 8.22 7.92 6.71
CA PRO A 64 8.11 9.34 6.38
C PRO A 64 7.72 9.54 4.93
N GLU A 65 7.29 10.76 4.62
CA GLU A 65 7.11 11.21 3.24
C GLU A 65 8.39 11.04 2.44
N GLY A 66 8.27 10.46 1.24
CA GLY A 66 9.34 10.34 0.27
C GLY A 66 9.18 11.32 -0.90
N GLU A 67 10.11 11.26 -1.85
CA GLU A 67 10.03 12.04 -3.10
C GLU A 67 8.86 11.57 -3.98
N GLN A 68 8.45 10.31 -3.84
CA GLN A 68 7.41 9.68 -4.64
C GLN A 68 6.13 9.52 -3.82
N PRO A 69 4.94 9.78 -4.41
CA PRO A 69 3.69 9.62 -3.71
C PRO A 69 3.41 8.13 -3.40
N ILE A 70 2.86 7.90 -2.20
CA ILE A 70 2.34 6.59 -1.81
C ILE A 70 0.96 6.42 -2.46
N GLU A 71 0.85 5.47 -3.37
CA GLU A 71 -0.39 5.13 -4.08
C GLU A 71 -1.15 3.98 -3.40
N GLY A 72 -0.44 3.14 -2.66
CA GLY A 72 -1.05 2.00 -1.99
C GLY A 72 -0.18 1.39 -0.91
N ARG A 73 -0.82 0.66 -0.02
CA ARG A 73 -0.14 -0.15 0.99
C ARG A 73 -0.94 -1.39 1.32
N ALA A 74 -0.24 -2.43 1.76
CA ALA A 74 -0.82 -3.62 2.34
C ALA A 74 0.00 -4.07 3.54
N PHE A 75 -0.69 -4.55 4.57
CA PHE A 75 -0.06 -4.95 5.83
C PHE A 75 -0.10 -6.48 5.95
N THR A 76 1.06 -7.07 6.13
CA THR A 76 1.22 -8.45 6.59
C THR A 76 1.38 -8.48 8.11
N ARG A 77 1.63 -9.66 8.69
CA ARG A 77 1.81 -9.81 10.13
C ARG A 77 2.82 -8.80 10.74
N ASP A 78 3.97 -8.60 10.10
CA ASP A 78 5.08 -7.81 10.63
C ASP A 78 5.78 -6.93 9.57
N ARG A 79 5.16 -6.77 8.38
CA ARG A 79 5.70 -5.95 7.29
C ARG A 79 4.61 -5.10 6.63
N ILE A 80 5.08 -4.08 5.94
CA ILE A 80 4.24 -3.18 5.15
C ILE A 80 4.77 -3.21 3.72
N ALA A 81 3.94 -3.65 2.78
CA ALA A 81 4.20 -3.46 1.36
C ALA A 81 3.70 -2.07 0.97
N VAL A 82 4.58 -1.25 0.43
CA VAL A 82 4.30 0.13 0.03
C VAL A 82 4.47 0.28 -1.48
N HIS A 83 3.43 0.70 -2.14
CA HIS A 83 3.41 1.04 -3.56
C HIS A 83 3.56 2.54 -3.72
N THR A 84 4.54 2.96 -4.51
CA THR A 84 4.77 4.35 -4.90
C THR A 84 4.80 4.49 -6.41
N LEU A 85 4.62 5.71 -6.92
CA LEU A 85 4.65 5.99 -8.35
C LEU A 85 5.85 6.87 -8.69
N GLU A 86 6.75 6.36 -9.52
CA GLU A 86 7.91 7.07 -10.03
C GLU A 86 7.81 7.24 -11.55
N HIS A 87 7.65 8.48 -12.04
CA HIS A 87 7.51 8.77 -13.49
C HIS A 87 6.46 7.87 -14.18
N ALA A 88 5.27 7.78 -13.61
CA ALA A 88 4.17 6.94 -14.08
C ALA A 88 4.47 5.42 -14.09
N THR A 89 5.47 4.96 -13.36
CA THR A 89 5.83 3.56 -13.20
C THR A 89 5.74 3.18 -11.73
N SER A 90 5.13 2.06 -11.44
CA SER A 90 5.02 1.56 -10.07
C SER A 90 6.37 1.11 -9.51
N ARG A 91 6.54 1.39 -8.21
CA ARG A 91 7.58 0.83 -7.36
C ARG A 91 6.92 0.14 -6.19
N LEU A 92 7.40 -1.01 -5.83
CA LEU A 92 6.93 -1.76 -4.67
C LEU A 92 8.11 -2.01 -3.72
N ALA A 93 7.93 -1.66 -2.47
CA ALA A 93 8.95 -1.84 -1.44
C ALA A 93 8.35 -2.52 -0.21
N ILE A 94 9.16 -3.28 0.49
CA ILE A 94 8.82 -3.93 1.76
C ILE A 94 9.54 -3.20 2.88
N TRP A 95 8.75 -2.85 3.88
CA TRP A 95 9.17 -2.18 5.10
C TRP A 95 8.79 -3.02 6.31
N THR A 96 9.55 -2.92 7.37
CA THR A 96 9.16 -3.46 8.68
C THR A 96 8.14 -2.54 9.36
N THR A 97 7.42 -3.06 10.34
CA THR A 97 6.43 -2.27 11.12
C THR A 97 7.06 -1.25 12.07
N ASP A 98 8.39 -1.22 12.19
CA ASP A 98 9.15 -0.17 12.87
C ASP A 98 9.74 0.88 11.91
N GLY A 99 9.40 0.80 10.60
CA GLY A 99 9.75 1.82 9.60
C GLY A 99 11.11 1.64 8.93
N LYS A 100 11.72 0.47 9.02
CA LYS A 100 12.95 0.18 8.29
C LYS A 100 12.65 -0.35 6.89
N HIS A 101 13.21 0.27 5.86
CA HIS A 101 13.19 -0.28 4.50
C HIS A 101 13.99 -1.60 4.46
N GLU A 102 13.35 -2.69 4.06
CA GLU A 102 14.02 -4.00 3.92
C GLU A 102 14.48 -4.26 2.50
N ARG A 103 13.61 -4.03 1.52
CA ARG A 103 13.92 -4.30 0.11
C ARG A 103 12.98 -3.58 -0.86
N THR A 104 13.46 -3.39 -2.06
CA THR A 104 12.63 -3.07 -3.23
C THR A 104 12.31 -4.37 -3.96
N VAL A 105 11.08 -4.52 -4.43
CA VAL A 105 10.61 -5.69 -5.17
C VAL A 105 10.81 -5.45 -6.66
N ASP A 106 11.43 -6.39 -7.35
CA ASP A 106 11.57 -6.34 -8.79
C ASP A 106 10.22 -6.61 -9.47
N LEU A 107 9.67 -5.61 -10.13
CA LEU A 107 8.46 -5.73 -10.94
C LEU A 107 8.82 -6.21 -12.36
N PRO A 108 7.86 -6.81 -13.10
CA PRO A 108 8.15 -7.41 -14.42
C PRO A 108 8.72 -6.45 -15.47
N GLY A 109 8.59 -5.13 -15.27
CA GLY A 109 9.10 -4.12 -16.18
C GLY A 109 8.48 -2.75 -15.95
N LEU A 110 8.46 -1.92 -17.00
CA LEU A 110 7.80 -0.62 -16.99
C LEU A 110 6.29 -0.83 -17.06
N GLY A 111 5.61 -0.60 -15.96
CA GLY A 111 4.17 -0.80 -15.84
C GLY A 111 3.61 -0.28 -14.54
N SER A 112 2.37 -0.59 -14.27
CA SER A 112 1.68 -0.13 -13.08
C SER A 112 1.04 -1.28 -12.30
N ILE A 113 1.14 -1.20 -10.99
CA ILE A 113 0.25 -1.89 -10.07
C ILE A 113 -1.07 -1.12 -10.12
N ASP A 114 -2.19 -1.85 -10.21
CA ASP A 114 -3.50 -1.19 -10.22
C ASP A 114 -3.68 -0.37 -8.94
N ALA A 115 -3.84 0.93 -9.12
CA ALA A 115 -4.10 1.89 -8.04
C ALA A 115 -5.60 2.11 -7.81
N SER A 116 -6.45 1.14 -8.21
CA SER A 116 -7.88 1.22 -7.97
C SER A 116 -8.16 1.47 -6.49
N PRO A 117 -8.97 2.47 -6.14
CA PRO A 117 -9.15 2.87 -4.74
C PRO A 117 -9.83 1.78 -3.89
N PHE A 118 -10.49 0.79 -4.51
CA PHE A 118 -11.16 -0.29 -3.76
C PHE A 118 -11.47 -1.53 -4.64
N PRO A 119 -10.92 -2.71 -4.31
CA PRO A 119 -9.72 -2.89 -3.50
C PRO A 119 -8.51 -2.35 -4.27
N THR A 120 -7.56 -1.75 -3.58
CA THR A 120 -6.29 -1.39 -4.20
C THR A 120 -5.70 -2.63 -4.87
N GLY A 121 -5.05 -2.50 -6.02
CA GLY A 121 -4.40 -3.63 -6.69
C GLY A 121 -3.31 -4.33 -5.86
N LEU A 122 -3.29 -4.06 -4.56
CA LEU A 122 -2.37 -4.56 -3.55
C LEU A 122 -3.16 -5.05 -2.33
N SER A 123 -3.04 -6.32 -2.00
CA SER A 123 -3.68 -6.97 -0.84
C SER A 123 -2.67 -7.81 -0.09
N ALA A 124 -2.89 -8.07 1.19
CA ALA A 124 -2.02 -8.93 1.98
C ALA A 124 -2.77 -9.80 2.97
N ASP A 125 -2.17 -10.93 3.31
CA ASP A 125 -2.56 -11.76 4.44
C ASP A 125 -2.05 -11.10 5.75
N ARG A 126 -2.97 -10.67 6.59
CA ARG A 126 -2.66 -9.98 7.86
C ARG A 126 -2.00 -10.89 8.89
N ASP A 127 -2.21 -12.19 8.78
CA ASP A 127 -1.69 -13.19 9.72
C ASP A 127 -0.47 -13.95 9.17
N GLY A 128 -0.13 -13.72 7.90
CA GLY A 128 0.97 -14.34 7.18
C GLY A 128 1.98 -13.37 6.59
N ASP A 129 2.67 -13.82 5.55
CA ASP A 129 3.68 -13.06 4.82
C ASP A 129 3.31 -12.82 3.35
N LEU A 130 2.10 -13.26 2.93
CA LEU A 130 1.68 -13.17 1.54
C LEU A 130 1.18 -11.77 1.20
N VAL A 131 1.70 -11.22 0.12
CA VAL A 131 1.18 -10.02 -0.55
C VAL A 131 0.75 -10.42 -1.96
N VAL A 132 -0.41 -9.97 -2.41
CA VAL A 132 -0.88 -10.17 -3.78
C VAL A 132 -1.02 -8.81 -4.44
N TYR A 133 -0.51 -8.69 -5.67
CA TYR A 133 -0.67 -7.48 -6.46
C TYR A 133 -0.99 -7.80 -7.92
N GLN A 134 -1.73 -6.91 -8.56
CA GLN A 134 -1.99 -6.94 -9.98
C GLN A 134 -1.07 -5.93 -10.67
N TRP A 135 -0.35 -6.39 -11.70
CA TRP A 135 0.52 -5.55 -12.51
C TRP A 135 0.15 -5.64 -13.98
N GLN A 136 0.26 -4.54 -14.70
CA GLN A 136 0.03 -4.44 -16.13
C GLN A 136 0.92 -3.37 -16.78
N SER A 137 1.07 -3.45 -18.09
CA SER A 137 1.75 -2.43 -18.88
C SER A 137 1.05 -2.21 -20.22
N PHE A 138 1.53 -1.26 -21.02
CA PHE A 138 1.05 -1.07 -22.38
C PHE A 138 1.37 -2.26 -23.29
N ALA A 139 2.42 -3.04 -22.98
CA ALA A 139 2.86 -4.20 -23.77
C ALA A 139 2.32 -5.52 -23.21
N GLU A 140 2.09 -5.61 -21.91
CA GLU A 140 1.72 -6.84 -21.22
C GLU A 140 0.32 -6.76 -20.60
N PRO A 141 -0.54 -7.77 -20.85
CA PRO A 141 -1.83 -7.87 -20.19
C PRO A 141 -1.68 -7.93 -18.67
N ALA A 142 -2.73 -7.56 -17.97
CA ALA A 142 -2.77 -7.65 -16.53
C ALA A 142 -2.46 -9.06 -16.02
N ALA A 143 -1.57 -9.15 -15.03
CA ALA A 143 -1.19 -10.38 -14.37
C ALA A 143 -1.23 -10.18 -12.84
N ALA A 144 -1.61 -11.21 -12.12
CA ALA A 144 -1.59 -11.25 -10.67
C ALA A 144 -0.33 -11.97 -10.18
N PHE A 145 0.30 -11.41 -9.16
CA PHE A 145 1.51 -11.91 -8.55
C PHE A 145 1.31 -12.16 -7.06
N ALA A 146 1.89 -13.24 -6.57
CA ALA A 146 2.04 -13.56 -5.16
C ALA A 146 3.48 -13.27 -4.74
N LEU A 147 3.64 -12.43 -3.74
CA LEU A 147 4.93 -12.03 -3.16
C LEU A 147 4.98 -12.49 -1.70
N ASN A 148 6.02 -13.23 -1.34
CA ASN A 148 6.32 -13.45 0.06
C ASN A 148 7.10 -12.23 0.59
N ALA A 149 6.47 -11.45 1.46
CA ALA A 149 7.06 -10.21 2.00
C ALA A 149 8.33 -10.46 2.81
N ARG A 150 8.48 -11.64 3.43
CA ARG A 150 9.65 -12.00 4.22
C ARG A 150 10.84 -12.38 3.36
N THR A 151 10.64 -13.22 2.34
CA THR A 151 11.73 -13.71 1.49
C THR A 151 11.99 -12.81 0.29
N GLY A 152 10.98 -12.08 -0.19
CA GLY A 152 10.99 -11.30 -1.42
C GLY A 152 10.71 -12.16 -2.67
N GLU A 153 10.44 -13.44 -2.50
CA GLU A 153 10.12 -14.33 -3.62
C GLU A 153 8.76 -13.94 -4.22
N THR A 154 8.75 -13.79 -5.54
CA THR A 154 7.57 -13.42 -6.31
C THR A 154 7.23 -14.49 -7.33
N THR A 155 5.96 -14.86 -7.43
CA THR A 155 5.44 -15.84 -8.39
C THR A 155 4.24 -15.27 -9.12
N GLU A 156 4.21 -15.36 -10.45
CA GLU A 156 3.01 -15.08 -11.23
C GLU A 156 1.97 -16.18 -10.99
N VAL A 157 0.77 -15.80 -10.55
CA VAL A 157 -0.32 -16.74 -10.23
C VAL A 157 -1.41 -16.78 -11.28
N ALA A 158 -1.59 -15.70 -12.03
CA ALA A 158 -2.55 -15.61 -13.13
C ALA A 158 -2.17 -14.51 -14.11
N ARG A 159 -2.54 -14.67 -15.37
CA ARG A 159 -2.38 -13.64 -16.42
C ARG A 159 -3.58 -13.63 -17.36
N LEU A 160 -4.03 -12.46 -17.74
CA LEU A 160 -5.00 -12.32 -18.83
C LEU A 160 -4.35 -12.72 -20.16
N ARG A 161 -5.09 -13.45 -20.98
CA ARG A 161 -4.61 -13.85 -22.30
C ARG A 161 -4.55 -12.64 -23.24
N ARG A 162 -3.41 -12.49 -23.93
CA ARG A 162 -3.31 -11.53 -25.03
C ARG A 162 -4.24 -11.97 -26.16
N PRO A 163 -5.09 -11.09 -26.72
CA PRO A 163 -5.88 -11.43 -27.90
C PRO A 163 -5.00 -11.84 -29.08
N ALA A 164 -5.47 -12.80 -29.88
CA ALA A 164 -4.75 -13.24 -31.06
C ALA A 164 -4.58 -12.09 -32.06
N GLY A 165 -3.43 -12.03 -32.73
CA GLY A 165 -3.15 -11.04 -33.79
C GLY A 165 -2.61 -9.70 -33.29
N ILE A 166 -2.44 -9.49 -31.99
CA ILE A 166 -1.73 -8.31 -31.46
C ILE A 166 -0.22 -8.58 -31.52
N PRO A 167 0.57 -7.74 -32.22
CA PRO A 167 2.02 -7.89 -32.28
C PRO A 167 2.66 -7.69 -30.90
N GLU A 168 3.87 -8.18 -30.74
CA GLU A 168 4.70 -7.86 -29.57
C GLU A 168 5.01 -6.36 -29.56
N ILE A 169 4.74 -5.72 -28.44
CA ILE A 169 4.98 -4.29 -28.23
C ILE A 169 6.15 -4.15 -27.26
N VAL A 170 7.15 -3.38 -27.65
CA VAL A 170 8.25 -3.00 -26.76
C VAL A 170 7.95 -1.61 -26.20
N VAL A 171 8.00 -1.49 -24.89
CA VAL A 171 7.83 -0.20 -24.19
C VAL A 171 9.22 0.32 -23.80
N ASP A 172 9.55 1.51 -24.23
CA ASP A 172 10.79 2.20 -23.86
C ASP A 172 10.44 3.55 -23.21
N ARG A 173 11.29 4.00 -22.30
CA ARG A 173 11.16 5.28 -21.64
C ARG A 173 12.05 6.29 -22.36
N THR A 174 11.45 7.25 -23.06
CA THR A 174 12.15 8.42 -23.57
C THR A 174 12.27 9.48 -22.47
N ARG A 175 13.48 9.97 -22.24
CA ARG A 175 13.75 11.09 -21.31
C ARG A 175 13.51 12.42 -21.98
#